data_bffca63a04def0b51a159c202df62293
#
_entry.id   bffca63a04def0b51a159c202df62293
#
_cell.length_a   1.000
_cell.length_b   1.000
_cell.length_c   1.000
_cell.angle_alpha   90.00
_cell.angle_beta   90.00
_cell.angle_gamma   90.00
#
_symmetry.space_group_name_H-M   'P 1'
#
loop_
_entity.id
_entity.type
_entity.pdbx_description
1 polymer ?
#
loop_
_entity_poly.entity_id
_entity_poly.type
_entity_poly.pdbx_seq_one_letter_code
_entity_poly.pdbx_strand_id
1 'polypeptide(L)'
;AFESHMVGFNVFINEKGIRLYIRFWEQSKRRNGLPDKCVILVTANFQSHERRHVRNLAKFLNSVTPHYGYEFLAIEQNEELNQHLNLPEVPVQNSWCYFAPFGEELAEQLED
;
A
#
# COMPACT_ATOMS: atom_id res chain seq x y z
N ALA A 1 18.43 -9.54 17.28
CA ALA A 1 18.20 -9.42 16.86
C ALA A 1 17.27 -9.57 16.30
N PHE A 2 16.76 -9.28 16.22
CA PHE A 2 15.96 -9.35 15.74
C PHE A 2 16.01 -9.39 14.61
N GLU A 3 16.13 -9.84 14.30
CA GLU A 3 16.24 -10.06 13.45
C GLU A 3 15.81 -10.21 12.65
N SER A 4 15.70 -10.12 12.42
CA SER A 4 15.57 -10.26 11.53
C SER A 4 14.72 -10.71 10.86
N HIS A 5 14.12 -11.15 10.99
CA HIS A 5 13.18 -11.67 10.31
C HIS A 5 12.22 -10.71 10.04
N MET A 6 11.19 -11.03 9.75
CA MET A 6 10.18 -10.32 9.31
C MET A 6 9.95 -9.28 10.15
N VAL A 7 10.13 -8.16 9.73
CA VAL A 7 9.88 -7.08 10.48
C VAL A 7 8.78 -6.39 9.82
N GLY A 8 7.79 -6.10 10.51
CA GLY A 8 6.68 -5.39 9.96
C GLY A 8 5.60 -5.28 10.98
N PHE A 9 4.60 -4.49 10.69
CA PHE A 9 3.47 -4.36 11.58
C PHE A 9 2.24 -4.00 10.76
N ASN A 10 1.08 -4.12 11.39
CA ASN A 10 -0.18 -3.87 10.74
C ASN A 10 -0.91 -2.77 11.46
N VAL A 11 -1.62 -1.96 10.71
CA VAL A 11 -2.51 -0.97 11.26
C VAL A 11 -3.91 -1.36 10.87
N PHE A 12 -4.80 -1.44 11.82
CA PHE A 12 -6.16 -1.84 11.55
C PHE A 12 -7.11 -0.88 12.24
N ILE A 13 -7.99 -0.26 11.50
CA ILE A 13 -8.98 0.67 12.01
C ILE A 13 -10.34 0.22 11.56
N ASN A 14 -11.27 0.13 12.50
CA ASN A 14 -12.62 -0.26 12.19
C ASN A 14 -13.56 0.57 13.05
N GLU A 15 -13.90 1.75 12.57
CA GLU A 15 -14.75 2.66 13.31
C GLU A 15 -15.66 3.40 12.40
N LYS A 16 -16.83 3.70 12.86
CA LYS A 16 -17.80 4.60 12.21
C LYS A 16 -17.59 4.87 10.73
N GLY A 17 -17.88 3.88 9.92
CA GLY A 17 -17.83 4.09 8.48
C GLY A 17 -16.43 4.05 7.88
N ILE A 18 -15.43 3.68 8.67
CA ILE A 18 -14.07 3.59 8.17
C ILE A 18 -13.51 2.22 8.49
N ARG A 19 -13.01 1.53 7.48
CA ARG A 19 -12.32 0.26 7.67
C ARG A 19 -11.01 0.33 6.93
N LEU A 20 -9.93 0.33 7.67
CA LEU A 20 -8.58 0.37 7.10
C LEU A 20 -7.79 -0.80 7.61
N TYR A 21 -7.05 -1.42 6.71
CA TYR A 21 -6.08 -2.44 7.08
C TYR A 21 -4.87 -2.19 6.20
N ILE A 22 -3.77 -1.81 6.83
CA ILE A 22 -2.54 -1.48 6.14
C ILE A 22 -1.44 -2.33 6.73
N ARG A 23 -0.67 -2.99 5.89
CA ARG A 23 0.45 -3.80 6.33
C ARG A 23 1.73 -3.11 5.95
N PHE A 24 2.62 -2.98 6.92
CA PHE A 24 3.94 -2.43 6.69
C PHE A 24 4.90 -3.62 6.65
N TRP A 25 5.41 -3.88 5.48
CA TRP A 25 6.14 -5.09 5.19
C TRP A 25 7.61 -4.80 4.98
N GLU A 26 8.44 -5.48 5.75
CA GLU A 26 9.86 -5.29 5.62
C GLU A 26 10.51 -6.65 5.83
N GLN A 27 11.22 -7.13 4.82
CA GLN A 27 11.76 -8.46 4.89
C GLN A 27 13.01 -8.52 4.04
N SER A 28 13.98 -9.29 4.45
CA SER A 28 15.23 -9.35 3.71
C SER A 28 15.11 -10.18 2.46
N LYS A 29 14.13 -11.07 2.38
CA LYS A 29 13.93 -11.88 1.20
C LYS A 29 12.57 -11.62 0.63
N ARG A 30 12.49 -11.61 -0.68
CA ARG A 30 11.22 -11.44 -1.32
C ARG A 30 10.37 -12.68 -1.19
N ARG A 31 9.09 -12.47 -0.98
CA ARG A 31 8.15 -13.53 -1.00
C ARG A 31 7.06 -13.13 -1.93
N ASN A 32 6.48 -14.05 -2.63
CA ASN A 32 5.37 -13.77 -3.53
C ASN A 32 5.70 -12.72 -4.56
N GLY A 33 6.99 -12.47 -4.79
CA GLY A 33 7.40 -11.49 -5.79
C GLY A 33 7.28 -10.04 -5.37
N LEU A 34 6.84 -9.78 -4.14
CA LEU A 34 6.75 -8.41 -3.66
C LEU A 34 8.12 -7.91 -3.23
N PRO A 35 8.43 -6.64 -3.49
CA PRO A 35 9.69 -6.08 -3.03
C PRO A 35 9.69 -5.92 -1.52
N ASP A 36 10.89 -5.78 -0.97
CA ASP A 36 11.02 -5.45 0.44
C ASP A 36 10.53 -4.05 0.69
N LYS A 37 10.20 -3.76 1.90
CA LYS A 37 9.87 -2.40 2.35
C LYS A 37 8.71 -1.81 1.58
N CYS A 38 7.63 -2.55 1.56
CA CYS A 38 6.39 -2.10 0.94
C CYS A 38 5.36 -1.72 1.98
N VAL A 39 4.51 -0.77 1.62
CA VAL A 39 3.30 -0.49 2.37
C VAL A 39 2.16 -1.09 1.56
N ILE A 40 1.43 -2.02 2.14
CA ILE A 40 0.39 -2.74 1.44
C ILE A 40 -0.97 -2.30 1.95
N LEU A 41 -1.78 -1.75 1.07
CA LEU A 41 -3.16 -1.44 1.40
C LEU A 41 -3.98 -2.71 1.18
N VAL A 42 -4.50 -3.26 2.25
CA VAL A 42 -5.31 -4.46 2.16
C VAL A 42 -6.79 -4.10 2.08
N THR A 43 -7.21 -3.19 2.93
CA THR A 43 -8.59 -2.72 2.95
C THR A 43 -8.59 -1.22 3.18
N ALA A 44 -9.39 -0.51 2.42
CA ALA A 44 -9.58 0.91 2.63
C ALA A 44 -10.99 1.26 2.19
N ASN A 45 -11.91 1.21 3.13
CA ASN A 45 -13.31 1.50 2.87
C ASN A 45 -13.74 2.71 3.68
N PHE A 46 -14.43 3.61 3.04
CA PHE A 46 -14.93 4.81 3.67
C PHE A 46 -16.42 4.94 3.35
N GLN A 47 -17.18 5.38 4.29
CA GLN A 47 -18.62 5.45 4.14
C GLN A 47 -19.02 6.44 3.05
N SER A 48 -18.30 7.52 2.90
CA SER A 48 -18.61 8.51 1.87
C SER A 48 -17.34 9.04 1.27
N HIS A 49 -17.42 9.51 0.04
CA HIS A 49 -16.28 10.09 -0.69
C HIS A 49 -15.08 9.15 -0.68
N GLU A 50 -15.35 7.87 -0.91
CA GLU A 50 -14.32 6.85 -0.78
C GLU A 50 -13.13 7.11 -1.67
N ARG A 51 -13.35 7.45 -2.93
CA ARG A 51 -12.25 7.69 -3.85
C ARG A 51 -11.33 8.79 -3.33
N ARG A 52 -11.92 9.89 -2.88
CA ARG A 52 -11.11 10.99 -2.37
C ARG A 52 -10.31 10.60 -1.14
N HIS A 53 -10.96 9.88 -0.23
CA HIS A 53 -10.26 9.50 1.00
C HIS A 53 -9.17 8.47 0.74
N VAL A 54 -9.41 7.52 -0.17
CA VAL A 54 -8.39 6.55 -0.51
C VAL A 54 -7.19 7.25 -1.16
N ARG A 55 -7.46 8.18 -2.07
CA ARG A 55 -6.38 8.90 -2.72
C ARG A 55 -5.62 9.78 -1.74
N ASN A 56 -6.31 10.42 -0.81
CA ASN A 56 -5.64 11.23 0.21
C ASN A 56 -4.79 10.36 1.12
N LEU A 57 -5.26 9.17 1.45
CA LEU A 57 -4.48 8.24 2.24
C LEU A 57 -3.20 7.86 1.48
N ALA A 58 -3.32 7.56 0.20
CA ALA A 58 -2.15 7.21 -0.60
C ALA A 58 -1.18 8.37 -0.70
N LYS A 59 -1.68 9.59 -0.84
CA LYS A 59 -0.80 10.77 -0.86
C LYS A 59 -0.05 10.91 0.46
N PHE A 60 -0.75 10.69 1.56
CA PHE A 60 -0.12 10.76 2.87
C PHE A 60 0.98 9.71 2.98
N LEU A 61 0.68 8.47 2.58
CA LEU A 61 1.67 7.42 2.65
C LEU A 61 2.87 7.74 1.76
N ASN A 62 2.61 8.30 0.59
CA ASN A 62 3.68 8.66 -0.33
C ASN A 62 4.59 9.74 0.25
N SER A 63 4.07 10.60 1.08
CA SER A 63 4.88 11.69 1.63
C SER A 63 5.59 11.31 2.92
N VAL A 64 5.07 10.35 3.66
CA VAL A 64 5.56 10.03 5.00
C VAL A 64 6.40 8.77 5.03
N THR A 65 5.92 7.69 4.42
CA THR A 65 6.56 6.40 4.62
C THR A 65 7.97 6.29 4.04
N PRO A 66 8.33 7.00 2.97
CA PRO A 66 9.72 6.92 2.50
C PRO A 66 10.74 7.39 3.55
N HIS A 67 10.32 8.27 4.45
CA HIS A 67 11.21 8.71 5.53
C HIS A 67 11.56 7.58 6.49
N TYR A 68 10.78 6.51 6.46
CA TYR A 68 11.01 5.35 7.30
C TYR A 68 11.56 4.18 6.51
N GLY A 69 11.97 4.42 5.27
CA GLY A 69 12.62 3.41 4.48
C GLY A 69 11.71 2.60 3.58
N TYR A 70 10.43 2.90 3.51
CA TYR A 70 9.53 2.17 2.64
C TYR A 70 9.66 2.69 1.21
N GLU A 71 9.64 1.76 0.26
CA GLU A 71 9.96 2.10 -1.12
C GLU A 71 8.80 1.97 -2.09
N PHE A 72 7.81 1.15 -1.75
CA PHE A 72 6.72 0.89 -2.69
C PHE A 72 5.38 0.89 -2.00
N LEU A 73 4.37 1.31 -2.74
CA LEU A 73 2.97 1.16 -2.33
C LEU A 73 2.38 0.00 -3.10
N ALA A 74 1.70 -0.89 -2.43
CA ALA A 74 1.16 -2.09 -3.07
C ALA A 74 -0.30 -2.34 -2.66
N ILE A 75 -1.03 -3.00 -3.54
CA ILE A 75 -2.37 -3.50 -3.27
C ILE A 75 -2.39 -4.93 -3.75
N GLU A 76 -2.73 -5.87 -2.86
CA GLU A 76 -2.75 -7.28 -3.21
C GLU A 76 -4.11 -7.70 -3.72
N GLN A 77 -4.18 -8.03 -4.98
CA GLN A 77 -5.36 -8.67 -5.57
C GLN A 77 -6.70 -8.02 -5.21
N ASN A 78 -6.69 -6.71 -5.11
CA ASN A 78 -7.91 -5.99 -4.79
C ASN A 78 -8.18 -4.97 -5.89
N GLU A 79 -8.85 -5.44 -6.90
CA GLU A 79 -9.12 -4.63 -8.09
C GLU A 79 -10.00 -3.44 -7.75
N GLU A 80 -10.96 -3.64 -6.88
CA GLU A 80 -11.87 -2.58 -6.49
C GLU A 80 -11.13 -1.43 -5.84
N LEU A 81 -10.24 -1.78 -4.93
CA LEU A 81 -9.44 -0.76 -4.26
C LEU A 81 -8.54 -0.05 -5.25
N ASN A 82 -7.94 -0.80 -6.17
CA ASN A 82 -7.03 -0.19 -7.13
C ASN A 82 -7.73 0.71 -8.13
N GLN A 83 -9.04 0.60 -8.27
CA GLN A 83 -9.75 1.53 -9.14
C GLN A 83 -9.61 2.97 -8.66
N HIS A 84 -9.36 3.16 -7.38
CA HIS A 84 -9.17 4.50 -6.86
C HIS A 84 -7.77 5.04 -7.09
N LEU A 85 -6.79 4.16 -7.29
CA LEU A 85 -5.38 4.58 -7.37
C LEU A 85 -4.75 4.31 -8.73
N ASN A 86 -5.22 3.30 -9.44
CA ASN A 86 -4.69 2.94 -10.76
C ASN A 86 -3.21 2.62 -10.75
N LEU A 87 -2.77 1.85 -9.76
CA LEU A 87 -1.40 1.38 -9.75
C LEU A 87 -1.22 0.32 -10.83
N PRO A 88 -0.03 0.21 -11.40
CA PRO A 88 0.22 -0.80 -12.44
C PRO A 88 0.08 -2.20 -11.89
N GLU A 89 -0.45 -3.08 -12.71
CA GLU A 89 -0.57 -4.49 -12.35
C GLU A 89 0.74 -5.20 -12.66
N VAL A 90 1.22 -5.98 -11.70
CA VAL A 90 2.49 -6.67 -11.85
C VAL A 90 2.30 -8.13 -11.47
N PRO A 91 2.80 -9.06 -12.27
CA PRO A 91 2.70 -10.47 -11.90
C PRO A 91 3.63 -10.81 -10.74
N VAL A 92 3.16 -11.61 -9.82
CA VAL A 92 3.97 -12.05 -8.70
C VAL A 92 3.73 -13.53 -8.50
N GLN A 93 4.74 -14.32 -8.70
CA GLN A 93 4.67 -15.77 -8.60
C GLN A 93 3.42 -16.28 -9.32
N ASN A 94 2.55 -16.97 -8.72
CA ASN A 94 1.38 -17.50 -9.39
C ASN A 94 0.17 -16.60 -9.25
N SER A 95 0.40 -15.32 -9.16
CA SER A 95 -0.69 -14.40 -8.88
C SER A 95 -0.33 -13.04 -9.47
N TRP A 96 -0.91 -11.98 -8.91
CA TRP A 96 -0.67 -10.62 -9.38
C TRP A 96 -0.94 -9.66 -8.24
N CYS A 97 -0.37 -8.50 -8.35
CA CYS A 97 -0.69 -7.41 -7.44
C CYS A 97 -0.47 -6.10 -8.18
N TYR A 98 -0.86 -5.02 -7.56
CA TYR A 98 -0.61 -3.69 -8.11
C TYR A 98 0.41 -3.01 -7.24
N PHE A 99 1.43 -2.40 -7.81
CA PHE A 99 2.32 -1.60 -6.99
C PHE A 99 3.07 -0.58 -7.81
N ALA A 100 3.56 0.44 -7.13
CA ALA A 100 4.33 1.50 -7.73
C ALA A 100 5.31 2.04 -6.71
N PRO A 101 6.46 2.55 -7.15
CA PRO A 101 7.40 3.13 -6.21
C PRO A 101 6.86 4.43 -5.66
N PHE A 102 7.21 4.71 -4.42
CA PHE A 102 6.92 6.02 -3.85
C PHE A 102 7.78 7.07 -4.56
N GLY A 103 7.28 8.26 -4.68
CA GLY A 103 8.05 9.35 -5.25
C GLY A 103 7.15 10.34 -5.97
N GLU A 104 7.77 11.19 -6.75
CA GLU A 104 7.07 12.25 -7.46
C GLU A 104 6.12 11.75 -8.52
N GLU A 105 6.49 10.70 -9.19
CA GLU A 105 5.64 10.13 -10.22
C GLU A 105 4.32 9.65 -9.62
N LEU A 106 4.38 8.99 -8.49
CA LEU A 106 3.18 8.55 -7.81
C LEU A 106 2.39 9.76 -7.31
N ALA A 107 3.07 10.76 -6.79
CA ALA A 107 2.39 11.97 -6.32
C ALA A 107 1.60 12.62 -7.44
N GLU A 108 2.17 12.69 -8.63
CA GLU A 108 1.48 13.27 -9.77
C GLU A 108 0.27 12.43 -10.17
N GLN A 109 0.44 11.13 -10.16
CA GLN A 109 -0.65 10.23 -10.51
C GLN A 109 -1.82 10.37 -9.53
N LEU A 110 -1.55 10.68 -8.29
CA LEU A 110 -2.58 10.78 -7.27
C LEU A 110 -3.26 12.15 -7.22
N GLU A 111 -2.75 13.11 -7.95
CA GLU A 111 -3.40 14.40 -8.00
C GLU A 111 -4.64 14.36 -8.86
N ASP A 112 -5.62 15.12 -8.50
CA ASP A 112 -6.86 15.16 -9.26
C ASP A 112 -6.85 16.22 -10.34
#